data_1247f345f59acadadb030d58e89fffcd
#
_entry.id   1247f345f59acadadb030d58e89fffcd
#
_cell.length_a   1.000
_cell.length_b   1.000
_cell.length_c   1.000
_cell.angle_alpha   90.00
_cell.angle_beta   90.00
_cell.angle_gamma   90.00
#
_symmetry.space_group_name_H-M   'P 1'
#
loop_
_entity.id
_entity.type
_entity.pdbx_description
1 polymer ?
#
loop_
_entity_poly.entity_id
_entity_poly.type
_entity_poly.pdbx_seq_one_letter_code
_entity_poly.pdbx_strand_id
1 'polypeptide(L)'
;DTDADVINNLTEDIDAMGIVGNGASINTLMEAGVKTADIMIAVTASDELNLLCCLIAQKTGHCQTIARVGNPIYSKEIGFIQERLGLSMIINPELATAREISRLLRFPAAIKIDPFSKGRVELLKFKVLPEFELDGMSVSQITDKYRCDVLFCAIESKTTLSIPGGDHLVHNGDFISIIATPKNTALFFKKIGLKTHQVKNTLIIGGGTISYYLAKALSDLKISVKIIDKNKERCEELSEMLPNATIICGDGTDRALLMEEGLSTVESFVTLTNMDEENIFLSLSAKNMTQAKLIAKVNRLPYKDVIDELDIGSVIYPKYITSDSILRYVRAMQNTIGSNVET
;
A
#
# COMPACT_ATOMS: atom_id res chain seq x y z
N ASP A 1 -1.63 -15.54 20.99
CA ASP A 1 -2.36 -16.35 19.98
C ASP A 1 -2.90 -17.62 20.62
N THR A 2 -3.94 -18.24 20.01
CA THR A 2 -4.48 -19.54 20.48
C THR A 2 -3.71 -20.73 19.91
N ASP A 3 -2.90 -20.51 18.90
CA ASP A 3 -2.08 -21.51 18.23
C ASP A 3 -0.66 -21.52 18.81
N ALA A 4 -0.29 -22.62 19.44
CA ALA A 4 1.02 -22.78 20.07
C ALA A 4 2.17 -22.84 19.05
N ASP A 5 1.93 -23.41 17.85
CA ASP A 5 2.97 -23.50 16.82
C ASP A 5 3.29 -22.12 16.23
N VAL A 6 2.26 -21.28 16.07
CA VAL A 6 2.46 -19.88 15.64
C VAL A 6 3.27 -19.11 16.68
N ILE A 7 2.98 -19.30 17.96
CA ILE A 7 3.73 -18.63 19.05
C ILE A 7 5.17 -19.10 19.09
N ASN A 8 5.43 -20.40 19.02
CA ASN A 8 6.76 -20.96 19.05
C ASN A 8 7.62 -20.44 17.88
N ASN A 9 7.11 -20.51 16.66
CA ASN A 9 7.81 -20.00 15.48
C ASN A 9 8.13 -18.48 15.60
N LEU A 10 7.21 -17.70 16.16
CA LEU A 10 7.42 -16.26 16.34
C LEU A 10 8.50 -15.95 17.37
N THR A 11 8.55 -16.69 18.48
CA THR A 11 9.53 -16.50 19.55
C THR A 11 10.93 -17.01 19.19
N GLU A 12 11.05 -17.90 18.18
CA GLU A 12 12.35 -18.29 17.62
C GLU A 12 12.98 -17.17 16.79
N ASP A 13 12.15 -16.39 16.09
CA ASP A 13 12.62 -15.34 15.17
C ASP A 13 12.83 -13.97 15.86
N ILE A 14 12.12 -13.71 16.93
CA ILE A 14 12.15 -12.40 17.62
C ILE A 14 12.29 -12.56 19.14
N ASP A 15 12.99 -11.62 19.77
CA ASP A 15 13.12 -11.55 21.23
C ASP A 15 11.81 -11.04 21.86
N ALA A 16 10.84 -11.95 21.99
CA ALA A 16 9.52 -11.64 22.55
C ALA A 16 9.00 -12.80 23.41
N MET A 17 8.22 -12.47 24.43
CA MET A 17 7.52 -13.47 25.24
C MET A 17 6.23 -13.91 24.54
N GLY A 18 6.11 -15.22 24.28
CA GLY A 18 4.90 -15.81 23.70
C GLY A 18 3.94 -16.32 24.77
N ILE A 19 2.64 -16.06 24.61
CA ILE A 19 1.57 -16.59 25.47
C ILE A 19 0.51 -17.25 24.61
N VAL A 20 0.23 -18.52 24.89
CA VAL A 20 -0.82 -19.27 24.24
C VAL A 20 -2.15 -19.03 24.95
N GLY A 21 -3.11 -18.39 24.28
CA GLY A 21 -4.40 -18.11 24.89
C GLY A 21 -5.30 -17.21 24.05
N ASN A 22 -6.53 -17.04 24.52
CA ASN A 22 -7.50 -16.16 23.87
C ASN A 22 -7.24 -14.70 24.28
N GLY A 23 -6.95 -13.84 23.33
CA GLY A 23 -6.71 -12.39 23.55
C GLY A 23 -7.89 -11.61 24.14
N ALA A 24 -9.12 -12.16 24.11
CA ALA A 24 -10.27 -11.58 24.79
C ALA A 24 -10.45 -12.11 26.24
N SER A 25 -9.57 -12.97 26.73
CA SER A 25 -9.57 -13.43 28.11
C SER A 25 -8.82 -12.43 29.00
N ILE A 26 -9.46 -11.95 30.06
CA ILE A 26 -8.79 -11.09 31.06
C ILE A 26 -7.57 -11.77 31.67
N ASN A 27 -7.66 -13.08 31.96
CA ASN A 27 -6.55 -13.82 32.54
C ASN A 27 -5.34 -13.88 31.60
N THR A 28 -5.57 -14.15 30.32
CA THR A 28 -4.52 -14.15 29.29
C THR A 28 -3.90 -12.74 29.13
N LEU A 29 -4.71 -11.69 29.12
CA LEU A 29 -4.22 -10.32 29.04
C LEU A 29 -3.43 -9.90 30.30
N MET A 30 -3.83 -10.36 31.48
CA MET A 30 -3.12 -10.11 32.72
C MET A 30 -1.75 -10.82 32.72
N GLU A 31 -1.70 -12.08 32.28
CA GLU A 31 -0.46 -12.84 32.10
C GLU A 31 0.47 -12.15 31.08
N ALA A 32 -0.10 -11.60 29.99
CA ALA A 32 0.64 -10.83 29.00
C ALA A 32 1.09 -9.43 29.48
N GLY A 33 0.81 -9.04 30.72
CA GLY A 33 1.28 -7.79 31.30
C GLY A 33 0.47 -6.55 30.87
N VAL A 34 -0.81 -6.71 30.52
CA VAL A 34 -1.67 -5.60 30.03
C VAL A 34 -1.71 -4.38 30.95
N LYS A 35 -1.49 -4.56 32.26
CA LYS A 35 -1.49 -3.45 33.25
C LYS A 35 -0.30 -2.51 33.10
N THR A 36 0.81 -2.99 32.58
CA THR A 36 2.07 -2.24 32.43
C THR A 36 2.42 -1.96 30.97
N ALA A 37 1.61 -2.47 30.04
CA ALA A 37 1.80 -2.26 28.61
C ALA A 37 1.45 -0.81 28.23
N ASP A 38 2.29 -0.17 27.42
CA ASP A 38 2.02 1.13 26.83
C ASP A 38 1.01 1.03 25.68
N ILE A 39 1.13 -0.05 24.88
CA ILE A 39 0.31 -0.26 23.69
C ILE A 39 -0.13 -1.71 23.61
N MET A 40 -1.40 -1.91 23.25
CA MET A 40 -1.96 -3.22 22.88
C MET A 40 -2.41 -3.18 21.42
N ILE A 41 -1.97 -4.16 20.62
CA ILE A 41 -2.30 -4.28 19.20
C ILE A 41 -3.07 -5.59 18.98
N ALA A 42 -4.32 -5.49 18.51
CA ALA A 42 -5.16 -6.63 18.19
C ALA A 42 -5.24 -6.85 16.67
N VAL A 43 -4.69 -7.97 16.18
CA VAL A 43 -4.57 -8.30 14.75
C VAL A 43 -4.95 -9.76 14.46
N THR A 44 -5.98 -10.26 15.17
CA THR A 44 -6.53 -11.59 14.90
C THR A 44 -7.29 -11.63 13.57
N ALA A 45 -7.80 -12.80 13.20
CA ALA A 45 -8.58 -13.00 11.98
C ALA A 45 -10.00 -12.37 12.03
N SER A 46 -10.53 -12.03 13.25
CA SER A 46 -11.87 -11.44 13.41
C SER A 46 -11.78 -10.00 13.85
N ASP A 47 -12.45 -9.11 13.11
CA ASP A 47 -12.54 -7.68 13.43
C ASP A 47 -13.25 -7.47 14.78
N GLU A 48 -14.32 -8.23 15.05
CA GLU A 48 -15.09 -8.16 16.31
C GLU A 48 -14.22 -8.59 17.49
N LEU A 49 -13.43 -9.65 17.31
CA LEU A 49 -12.49 -10.12 18.34
C LEU A 49 -11.41 -9.07 18.61
N ASN A 50 -10.89 -8.41 17.57
CA ASN A 50 -9.91 -7.35 17.71
C ASN A 50 -10.45 -6.16 18.50
N LEU A 51 -11.69 -5.74 18.18
CA LEU A 51 -12.38 -4.68 18.94
C LEU A 51 -12.60 -5.07 20.38
N LEU A 52 -13.04 -6.31 20.64
CA LEU A 52 -13.28 -6.82 21.99
C LEU A 52 -11.98 -6.89 22.81
N CYS A 53 -10.91 -7.43 22.23
CA CYS A 53 -9.59 -7.48 22.87
C CYS A 53 -9.12 -6.09 23.29
N CYS A 54 -9.22 -5.10 22.40
CA CYS A 54 -8.84 -3.73 22.67
C CYS A 54 -9.70 -3.10 23.79
N LEU A 55 -11.02 -3.33 23.77
CA LEU A 55 -11.92 -2.82 24.79
C LEU A 55 -11.58 -3.36 26.18
N ILE A 56 -11.34 -4.68 26.28
CA ILE A 56 -10.96 -5.32 27.54
C ILE A 56 -9.61 -4.80 28.03
N ALA A 57 -8.60 -4.73 27.14
CA ALA A 57 -7.26 -4.23 27.47
C ALA A 57 -7.30 -2.79 27.99
N GLN A 58 -8.05 -1.90 27.34
CA GLN A 58 -8.21 -0.51 27.78
C GLN A 58 -8.84 -0.39 29.17
N LYS A 59 -9.86 -1.23 29.45
CA LYS A 59 -10.54 -1.22 30.77
C LYS A 59 -9.71 -1.84 31.87
N THR A 60 -8.77 -2.73 31.53
CA THR A 60 -7.93 -3.47 32.48
C THR A 60 -6.60 -2.78 32.74
N GLY A 61 -5.93 -2.26 31.69
CA GLY A 61 -4.55 -1.78 31.75
C GLY A 61 -4.35 -0.28 31.46
N HIS A 62 -5.36 0.45 30.97
CA HIS A 62 -5.24 1.84 30.52
C HIS A 62 -4.23 2.06 29.38
N CYS A 63 -3.83 1.01 28.68
CA CYS A 63 -2.91 1.11 27.54
C CYS A 63 -3.58 1.74 26.30
N GLN A 64 -2.77 2.29 25.43
CA GLN A 64 -3.23 2.68 24.08
C GLN A 64 -3.60 1.42 23.29
N THR A 65 -4.69 1.48 22.53
CA THR A 65 -5.21 0.30 21.83
C THR A 65 -5.30 0.53 20.34
N ILE A 66 -4.77 -0.44 19.57
CA ILE A 66 -4.81 -0.45 18.10
C ILE A 66 -5.54 -1.71 17.65
N ALA A 67 -6.68 -1.55 16.96
CA ALA A 67 -7.46 -2.67 16.43
C ALA A 67 -7.35 -2.74 14.90
N ARG A 68 -7.13 -3.96 14.35
CA ARG A 68 -7.32 -4.22 12.93
C ARG A 68 -8.82 -4.41 12.66
N VAL A 69 -9.37 -3.61 11.71
CA VAL A 69 -10.76 -3.73 11.25
C VAL A 69 -10.77 -3.54 9.74
N GLY A 70 -10.89 -4.64 9.00
CA GLY A 70 -10.79 -4.69 7.53
C GLY A 70 -12.14 -4.76 6.81
N ASN A 71 -13.20 -5.21 7.49
CA ASN A 71 -14.50 -5.47 6.87
C ASN A 71 -15.15 -4.16 6.37
N PRO A 72 -15.58 -4.10 5.08
CA PRO A 72 -16.24 -2.94 4.50
C PRO A 72 -17.52 -2.49 5.22
N ILE A 73 -18.21 -3.39 5.92
CA ILE A 73 -19.42 -3.08 6.70
C ILE A 73 -19.13 -2.00 7.75
N TYR A 74 -17.99 -2.11 8.43
CA TYR A 74 -17.60 -1.16 9.49
C TYR A 74 -16.97 0.13 8.95
N SER A 75 -16.58 0.16 7.67
CA SER A 75 -15.75 1.24 7.11
C SER A 75 -16.41 2.63 7.19
N LYS A 76 -17.73 2.70 7.13
CA LYS A 76 -18.49 3.97 7.23
C LYS A 76 -18.66 4.45 8.67
N GLU A 77 -18.60 3.53 9.64
CA GLU A 77 -18.86 3.78 11.06
C GLU A 77 -17.58 3.76 11.89
N ILE A 78 -16.43 3.61 11.23
CA ILE A 78 -15.15 3.38 11.92
C ILE A 78 -14.78 4.50 12.90
N GLY A 79 -15.08 5.76 12.55
CA GLY A 79 -14.85 6.91 13.42
C GLY A 79 -15.76 6.88 14.67
N PHE A 80 -17.02 6.50 14.48
CA PHE A 80 -17.97 6.33 15.59
C PHE A 80 -17.55 5.18 16.51
N ILE A 81 -17.17 4.02 15.92
CA ILE A 81 -16.69 2.86 16.67
C ILE A 81 -15.44 3.21 17.48
N GLN A 82 -14.46 3.86 16.84
CA GLN A 82 -13.23 4.30 17.49
C GLN A 82 -13.49 5.22 18.69
N GLU A 83 -14.30 6.24 18.49
CA GLU A 83 -14.66 7.21 19.54
C GLU A 83 -15.43 6.56 20.68
N ARG A 84 -16.46 5.78 20.38
CA ARG A 84 -17.34 5.18 21.40
C ARG A 84 -16.67 4.07 22.19
N LEU A 85 -15.81 3.30 21.57
CA LEU A 85 -15.00 2.29 22.26
C LEU A 85 -13.73 2.88 22.88
N GLY A 86 -13.42 4.16 22.61
CA GLY A 86 -12.22 4.84 23.12
C GLY A 86 -10.92 4.28 22.56
N LEU A 87 -10.94 3.70 21.36
CA LEU A 87 -9.74 3.11 20.73
C LEU A 87 -8.80 4.21 20.26
N SER A 88 -7.52 4.01 20.50
CA SER A 88 -6.49 4.97 20.11
C SER A 88 -6.30 5.03 18.60
N MET A 89 -6.35 3.88 17.95
CA MET A 89 -6.22 3.77 16.49
C MET A 89 -7.00 2.55 15.97
N ILE A 90 -7.59 2.69 14.80
CA ILE A 90 -8.08 1.56 14.00
C ILE A 90 -7.27 1.50 12.70
N ILE A 91 -6.75 0.32 12.36
CA ILE A 91 -6.04 0.05 11.12
C ILE A 91 -6.90 -0.80 10.19
N ASN A 92 -6.90 -0.43 8.91
CA ASN A 92 -7.52 -1.22 7.84
C ASN A 92 -6.47 -1.45 6.74
N PRO A 93 -5.78 -2.59 6.78
CA PRO A 93 -4.73 -2.92 5.81
C PRO A 93 -5.22 -2.92 4.36
N GLU A 94 -6.44 -3.42 4.15
CA GLU A 94 -7.04 -3.56 2.84
C GLU A 94 -7.35 -2.18 2.22
N LEU A 95 -7.92 -1.28 3.01
CA LEU A 95 -8.18 0.10 2.59
C LEU A 95 -6.88 0.89 2.38
N ALA A 96 -5.90 0.71 3.27
CA ALA A 96 -4.60 1.36 3.14
C ALA A 96 -3.88 0.93 1.86
N THR A 97 -3.89 -0.37 1.56
CA THR A 97 -3.35 -0.93 0.32
C THR A 97 -4.07 -0.40 -0.92
N ALA A 98 -5.39 -0.37 -0.90
CA ALA A 98 -6.19 0.18 -2.00
C ALA A 98 -5.88 1.67 -2.27
N ARG A 99 -5.70 2.47 -1.21
CA ARG A 99 -5.29 3.88 -1.31
C ARG A 99 -3.91 4.03 -1.93
N GLU A 100 -2.96 3.17 -1.55
CA GLU A 100 -1.61 3.18 -2.12
C GLU A 100 -1.65 2.87 -3.62
N ILE A 101 -2.34 1.82 -4.03
CA ILE A 101 -2.54 1.47 -5.45
C ILE A 101 -3.21 2.63 -6.19
N SER A 102 -4.27 3.22 -5.63
CA SER A 102 -4.97 4.35 -6.24
C SER A 102 -4.05 5.56 -6.47
N ARG A 103 -3.10 5.84 -5.56
CA ARG A 103 -2.09 6.89 -5.75
C ARG A 103 -1.16 6.57 -6.92
N LEU A 104 -0.68 5.33 -7.02
CA LEU A 104 0.17 4.90 -8.13
C LEU A 104 -0.55 5.00 -9.49
N LEU A 105 -1.86 4.75 -9.53
CA LEU A 105 -2.66 4.86 -10.75
C LEU A 105 -2.94 6.32 -11.15
N ARG A 106 -2.88 7.25 -10.19
CA ARG A 106 -2.91 8.70 -10.49
C ARG A 106 -1.61 9.21 -11.10
N PHE A 107 -0.48 8.59 -10.76
CA PHE A 107 0.85 8.92 -11.26
C PHE A 107 1.55 7.66 -11.79
N PRO A 108 1.19 7.18 -12.99
CA PRO A 108 1.66 5.89 -13.51
C PRO A 108 3.18 5.76 -13.61
N ALA A 109 3.90 6.87 -13.76
CA ALA A 109 5.35 6.89 -13.76
C ALA A 109 5.99 6.66 -12.39
N ALA A 110 5.23 6.87 -11.32
CA ALA A 110 5.75 6.61 -9.99
C ALA A 110 5.85 5.11 -9.75
N ILE A 111 6.93 4.72 -9.08
CA ILE A 111 7.13 3.35 -8.59
C ILE A 111 6.62 3.27 -7.14
N LYS A 112 6.86 4.33 -6.36
CA LYS A 112 6.44 4.44 -4.98
C LYS A 112 6.05 5.89 -4.66
N ILE A 113 5.04 6.08 -3.81
CA ILE A 113 4.59 7.39 -3.33
C ILE A 113 4.34 7.30 -1.83
N ASP A 114 5.18 7.94 -1.02
CA ASP A 114 5.02 8.02 0.43
C ASP A 114 4.50 9.41 0.82
N PRO A 115 3.26 9.54 1.33
CA PRO A 115 2.72 10.82 1.74
C PRO A 115 3.22 11.23 3.13
N PHE A 116 3.55 12.52 3.28
CA PHE A 116 3.90 13.17 4.54
C PHE A 116 2.91 14.28 4.89
N SER A 117 2.90 14.68 6.15
CA SER A 117 2.09 15.80 6.63
C SER A 117 0.63 15.72 6.18
N LYS A 118 -0.01 14.56 6.37
CA LYS A 118 -1.41 14.29 5.94
C LYS A 118 -1.62 14.45 4.42
N GLY A 119 -0.61 14.12 3.62
CA GLY A 119 -0.68 14.18 2.15
C GLY A 119 -0.43 15.57 1.55
N ARG A 120 0.03 16.54 2.35
CA ARG A 120 0.42 17.87 1.83
C ARG A 120 1.71 17.84 1.05
N VAL A 121 2.59 16.89 1.38
CA VAL A 121 3.88 16.65 0.72
C VAL A 121 4.01 15.15 0.45
N GLU A 122 4.66 14.79 -0.64
CA GLU A 122 4.86 13.39 -1.05
C GLU A 122 6.35 13.18 -1.39
N LEU A 123 6.91 12.05 -0.91
CA LEU A 123 8.16 11.49 -1.44
C LEU A 123 7.77 10.55 -2.57
N LEU A 124 8.23 10.84 -3.77
CA LEU A 124 7.87 10.08 -4.95
C LEU A 124 9.14 9.53 -5.60
N LYS A 125 9.16 8.22 -5.85
CA LYS A 125 10.24 7.51 -6.56
C LYS A 125 9.80 7.18 -7.99
N PHE A 126 10.63 7.51 -8.98
CA PHE A 126 10.40 7.20 -10.39
C PHE A 126 11.68 6.80 -11.09
N LYS A 127 11.57 6.06 -12.19
CA LYS A 127 12.68 5.68 -13.06
C LYS A 127 12.88 6.72 -14.14
N VAL A 128 14.12 7.10 -14.40
CA VAL A 128 14.46 8.00 -15.52
C VAL A 128 14.35 7.23 -16.82
N LEU A 129 13.45 7.71 -17.68
CA LEU A 129 13.22 7.13 -19.00
C LEU A 129 13.83 8.04 -20.08
N PRO A 130 14.27 7.48 -21.23
CA PRO A 130 14.87 8.27 -22.31
C PRO A 130 14.03 9.45 -22.80
N GLU A 131 12.70 9.28 -22.79
CA GLU A 131 11.74 10.32 -23.19
C GLU A 131 11.67 11.53 -22.25
N PHE A 132 12.30 11.50 -21.06
CA PHE A 132 12.30 12.65 -20.12
C PHE A 132 13.38 13.68 -20.44
N GLU A 133 14.30 13.35 -21.35
CA GLU A 133 15.42 14.25 -21.73
C GLU A 133 16.23 14.75 -20.51
N LEU A 134 16.39 13.88 -19.50
CA LEU A 134 17.17 14.18 -18.29
C LEU A 134 18.60 13.63 -18.35
N ASP A 135 18.88 12.75 -19.29
CA ASP A 135 20.17 12.06 -19.41
C ASP A 135 21.34 13.03 -19.56
N GLY A 136 22.34 12.85 -18.71
CA GLY A 136 23.54 13.72 -18.68
C GLY A 136 23.33 15.12 -18.11
N MET A 137 22.13 15.47 -17.64
CA MET A 137 21.87 16.73 -16.96
C MET A 137 22.23 16.66 -15.47
N SER A 138 22.80 17.74 -14.93
CA SER A 138 22.97 17.87 -13.49
C SER A 138 21.65 18.27 -12.81
N VAL A 139 21.55 17.96 -11.51
CA VAL A 139 20.37 18.35 -10.70
C VAL A 139 20.11 19.85 -10.75
N SER A 140 21.16 20.67 -10.70
CA SER A 140 21.05 22.14 -10.87
C SER A 140 20.48 22.50 -12.24
N GLN A 141 21.00 21.91 -13.32
CA GLN A 141 20.49 22.16 -14.68
C GLN A 141 19.02 21.77 -14.82
N ILE A 142 18.60 20.63 -14.21
CA ILE A 142 17.21 20.20 -14.21
C ILE A 142 16.33 21.22 -13.46
N THR A 143 16.76 21.65 -12.27
CA THR A 143 16.03 22.61 -11.45
C THR A 143 15.88 23.96 -12.17
N ASP A 144 16.94 24.45 -12.78
CA ASP A 144 16.94 25.74 -13.52
C ASP A 144 16.10 25.67 -14.79
N LYS A 145 16.20 24.57 -15.54
CA LYS A 145 15.44 24.37 -16.79
C LYS A 145 13.94 24.29 -16.54
N TYR A 146 13.54 23.48 -15.55
CA TYR A 146 12.13 23.20 -15.32
C TYR A 146 11.47 24.13 -14.29
N ARG A 147 12.22 24.79 -13.42
CA ARG A 147 11.73 25.76 -12.42
C ARG A 147 10.49 25.24 -11.67
N CYS A 148 10.64 24.11 -11.01
CA CYS A 148 9.62 23.49 -10.17
C CYS A 148 10.16 23.37 -8.75
N ASP A 149 9.32 23.60 -7.75
CA ASP A 149 9.67 23.38 -6.34
C ASP A 149 9.63 21.88 -6.04
N VAL A 150 10.68 21.19 -6.43
CA VAL A 150 10.94 19.78 -6.15
C VAL A 150 12.32 19.64 -5.52
N LEU A 151 12.42 18.84 -4.48
CA LEU A 151 13.69 18.51 -3.82
C LEU A 151 14.12 17.11 -4.24
N PHE A 152 15.30 17.02 -4.87
CA PHE A 152 15.91 15.72 -5.16
C PHE A 152 16.55 15.17 -3.89
N CYS A 153 16.05 14.03 -3.39
CA CYS A 153 16.46 13.45 -2.09
C CYS A 153 17.42 12.32 -2.23
N ALA A 154 17.24 11.47 -3.25
CA ALA A 154 18.10 10.34 -3.52
C ALA A 154 18.12 10.00 -5.00
N ILE A 155 19.27 9.52 -5.48
CA ILE A 155 19.43 8.93 -6.80
C ILE A 155 20.05 7.56 -6.60
N GLU A 156 19.36 6.53 -7.09
CA GLU A 156 19.82 5.15 -7.10
C GLU A 156 20.21 4.78 -8.54
N SER A 157 21.48 4.57 -8.76
CA SER A 157 22.03 3.94 -9.95
C SER A 157 22.19 2.43 -9.70
N LYS A 158 22.55 1.65 -10.74
CA LYS A 158 22.67 0.18 -10.61
C LYS A 158 23.50 -0.32 -9.43
N THR A 159 24.46 0.47 -8.96
CA THR A 159 25.45 0.07 -7.96
C THR A 159 25.55 1.02 -6.76
N THR A 160 24.92 2.18 -6.81
CA THR A 160 25.09 3.22 -5.80
C THR A 160 23.79 3.91 -5.46
N LEU A 161 23.61 4.18 -4.17
CA LEU A 161 22.58 5.10 -3.65
C LEU A 161 23.29 6.35 -3.15
N SER A 162 22.91 7.51 -3.65
CA SER A 162 23.51 8.80 -3.28
C SER A 162 22.46 9.84 -2.93
N ILE A 163 22.81 10.75 -2.02
CA ILE A 163 22.10 12.00 -1.80
C ILE A 163 22.71 13.02 -2.76
N PRO A 164 21.96 13.48 -3.79
CA PRO A 164 22.55 14.28 -4.85
C PRO A 164 22.87 15.70 -4.42
N GLY A 165 24.05 16.18 -4.78
CA GLY A 165 24.35 17.60 -4.84
C GLY A 165 23.85 18.22 -6.16
N GLY A 166 23.98 19.55 -6.31
CA GLY A 166 23.53 20.25 -7.51
C GLY A 166 24.25 19.85 -8.81
N ASP A 167 25.47 19.38 -8.71
CA ASP A 167 26.36 18.92 -9.80
C ASP A 167 26.22 17.42 -10.11
N HIS A 168 25.42 16.68 -9.34
CA HIS A 168 25.19 15.27 -9.59
C HIS A 168 24.50 15.05 -10.95
N LEU A 169 25.08 14.21 -11.80
CA LEU A 169 24.53 13.89 -13.11
C LEU A 169 23.49 12.76 -13.01
N VAL A 170 22.41 12.94 -13.75
CA VAL A 170 21.31 11.98 -13.86
C VAL A 170 21.47 11.18 -15.15
N HIS A 171 21.24 9.87 -15.10
CA HIS A 171 21.34 9.00 -16.26
C HIS A 171 20.05 8.20 -16.50
N ASN A 172 19.82 7.81 -17.74
CA ASN A 172 18.72 6.92 -18.10
C ASN A 172 18.84 5.60 -17.34
N GLY A 173 17.72 5.19 -16.74
CA GLY A 173 17.64 3.98 -15.90
C GLY A 173 17.85 4.21 -14.42
N ASP A 174 18.32 5.40 -14.00
CA ASP A 174 18.40 5.76 -12.59
C ASP A 174 17.01 5.86 -11.96
N PHE A 175 16.93 5.56 -10.66
CA PHE A 175 15.74 5.82 -9.86
C PHE A 175 15.94 7.09 -9.05
N ILE A 176 15.07 8.06 -9.27
CA ILE A 176 15.11 9.34 -8.56
C ILE A 176 13.98 9.40 -7.53
N SER A 177 14.33 9.81 -6.31
CA SER A 177 13.37 10.14 -5.26
C SER A 177 13.30 11.65 -5.09
N ILE A 178 12.11 12.22 -5.26
CA ILE A 178 11.84 13.65 -5.07
C ILE A 178 10.84 13.88 -3.95
N ILE A 179 10.98 15.00 -3.23
CA ILE A 179 9.96 15.52 -2.31
C ILE A 179 9.33 16.75 -2.94
N ALA A 180 8.00 16.78 -3.01
CA ALA A 180 7.23 17.90 -3.49
C ALA A 180 5.79 17.87 -3.00
N THR A 181 5.05 18.98 -3.19
CA THR A 181 3.58 18.92 -3.09
C THR A 181 2.99 18.15 -4.27
N PRO A 182 1.82 17.53 -4.16
CA PRO A 182 1.18 16.84 -5.29
C PRO A 182 1.03 17.72 -6.54
N LYS A 183 0.80 19.03 -6.34
CA LYS A 183 0.71 20.02 -7.42
C LYS A 183 2.06 20.20 -8.13
N ASN A 184 3.14 20.35 -7.38
CA ASN A 184 4.47 20.55 -7.94
C ASN A 184 5.01 19.27 -8.59
N THR A 185 4.71 18.10 -8.02
CA THR A 185 4.99 16.81 -8.64
C THR A 185 4.34 16.69 -10.03
N ALA A 186 3.04 16.98 -10.13
CA ALA A 186 2.33 16.96 -11.41
C ALA A 186 2.89 17.97 -12.42
N LEU A 187 3.25 19.18 -11.96
CA LEU A 187 3.87 20.20 -12.79
C LEU A 187 5.25 19.78 -13.30
N PHE A 188 6.09 19.22 -12.43
CA PHE A 188 7.41 18.71 -12.78
C PHE A 188 7.32 17.63 -13.85
N PHE A 189 6.49 16.59 -13.62
CA PHE A 189 6.30 15.52 -14.60
C PHE A 189 5.77 16.02 -15.95
N LYS A 190 4.82 16.94 -15.94
CA LYS A 190 4.33 17.56 -17.18
C LYS A 190 5.45 18.26 -17.94
N LYS A 191 6.36 18.95 -17.24
CA LYS A 191 7.46 19.70 -17.86
C LYS A 191 8.57 18.81 -18.41
N ILE A 192 8.87 17.68 -17.76
CA ILE A 192 9.84 16.71 -18.26
C ILE A 192 9.28 15.81 -19.39
N GLY A 193 8.10 16.14 -19.91
CA GLY A 193 7.50 15.42 -21.04
C GLY A 193 6.69 14.18 -20.68
N LEU A 194 6.54 13.88 -19.39
CA LEU A 194 5.69 12.78 -18.97
C LEU A 194 4.23 13.14 -19.21
N LYS A 195 3.51 12.25 -19.90
CA LYS A 195 2.05 12.34 -19.98
C LYS A 195 1.47 12.04 -18.60
N THR A 196 1.28 13.06 -17.78
CA THR A 196 0.79 12.97 -16.39
C THR A 196 -0.72 12.80 -16.31
N HIS A 197 -1.34 12.10 -17.24
CA HIS A 197 -2.74 11.77 -17.05
C HIS A 197 -2.83 10.51 -16.20
N GLN A 198 -3.68 10.57 -15.20
CA GLN A 198 -4.10 9.36 -14.48
C GLN A 198 -4.59 8.32 -15.50
N VAL A 199 -4.44 7.04 -15.17
CA VAL A 199 -4.99 5.97 -16.00
C VAL A 199 -6.51 6.16 -16.18
N LYS A 200 -7.04 5.84 -17.35
CA LYS A 200 -8.47 5.96 -17.63
C LYS A 200 -9.22 4.68 -17.31
N ASN A 201 -8.53 3.56 -17.39
CA ASN A 201 -9.12 2.24 -17.13
C ASN A 201 -8.11 1.32 -16.45
N THR A 202 -8.63 0.35 -15.73
CA THR A 202 -7.85 -0.67 -15.04
C THR A 202 -8.53 -2.03 -15.12
N LEU A 203 -7.71 -3.08 -15.29
CA LEU A 203 -8.11 -4.47 -15.17
C LEU A 203 -7.51 -5.03 -13.89
N ILE A 204 -8.36 -5.54 -13.00
CA ILE A 204 -7.98 -6.08 -11.70
C ILE A 204 -8.23 -7.57 -11.68
N ILE A 205 -7.25 -8.36 -11.28
CA ILE A 205 -7.37 -9.80 -11.09
C ILE A 205 -7.48 -10.12 -9.60
N GLY A 206 -8.59 -10.75 -9.23
CA GLY A 206 -8.96 -11.06 -7.84
C GLY A 206 -9.96 -10.05 -7.26
N GLY A 207 -11.13 -10.54 -6.85
CA GLY A 207 -12.26 -9.77 -6.31
C GLY A 207 -12.27 -9.65 -4.79
N GLY A 208 -11.11 -9.67 -4.12
CA GLY A 208 -11.00 -9.57 -2.67
C GLY A 208 -11.40 -8.20 -2.11
N THR A 209 -11.24 -8.03 -0.80
CA THR A 209 -11.58 -6.78 -0.09
C THR A 209 -10.76 -5.59 -0.56
N ILE A 210 -9.47 -5.80 -0.91
CA ILE A 210 -8.62 -4.73 -1.49
C ILE A 210 -9.22 -4.24 -2.81
N SER A 211 -9.66 -5.16 -3.68
CA SER A 211 -10.26 -4.83 -4.98
C SER A 211 -11.55 -4.04 -4.83
N TYR A 212 -12.37 -4.37 -3.84
CA TYR A 212 -13.57 -3.59 -3.49
C TYR A 212 -13.23 -2.14 -3.12
N TYR A 213 -12.30 -1.95 -2.18
CA TYR A 213 -11.89 -0.59 -1.77
C TYR A 213 -11.21 0.17 -2.91
N LEU A 214 -10.41 -0.52 -3.72
CA LEU A 214 -9.73 0.07 -4.87
C LEU A 214 -10.75 0.53 -5.93
N ALA A 215 -11.67 -0.33 -6.32
CA ALA A 215 -12.71 0.00 -7.29
C ALA A 215 -13.54 1.21 -6.85
N LYS A 216 -13.86 1.30 -5.57
CA LYS A 216 -14.56 2.45 -4.99
C LYS A 216 -13.76 3.74 -5.11
N ALA A 217 -12.47 3.70 -4.72
CA ALA A 217 -11.58 4.85 -4.83
C ALA A 217 -11.34 5.29 -6.29
N LEU A 218 -11.26 4.33 -7.21
CA LEU A 218 -11.08 4.60 -8.65
C LEU A 218 -12.35 5.17 -9.31
N SER A 219 -13.54 4.73 -8.86
CA SER A 219 -14.81 5.30 -9.30
C SER A 219 -14.91 6.79 -8.97
N ASP A 220 -14.49 7.20 -7.78
CA ASP A 220 -14.43 8.61 -7.37
C ASP A 220 -13.48 9.44 -8.26
N LEU A 221 -12.45 8.80 -8.80
CA LEU A 221 -11.48 9.39 -9.74
C LEU A 221 -11.92 9.30 -11.21
N LYS A 222 -13.12 8.73 -11.49
CA LYS A 222 -13.65 8.49 -12.85
C LYS A 222 -12.74 7.56 -13.69
N ILE A 223 -12.08 6.61 -13.05
CA ILE A 223 -11.32 5.54 -13.70
C ILE A 223 -12.25 4.36 -13.88
N SER A 224 -12.36 3.85 -15.11
CA SER A 224 -13.15 2.65 -15.42
C SER A 224 -12.48 1.41 -14.85
N VAL A 225 -13.24 0.55 -14.17
CA VAL A 225 -12.73 -0.63 -13.50
C VAL A 225 -13.38 -1.89 -14.05
N LYS A 226 -12.55 -2.87 -14.43
CA LYS A 226 -12.97 -4.26 -14.64
C LYS A 226 -12.31 -5.14 -13.58
N ILE A 227 -13.07 -6.07 -12.99
CA ILE A 227 -12.57 -7.04 -12.01
C ILE A 227 -12.87 -8.44 -12.53
N ILE A 228 -11.85 -9.29 -12.59
CA ILE A 228 -12.00 -10.73 -12.89
C ILE A 228 -11.81 -11.51 -11.61
N ASP A 229 -12.75 -12.36 -11.25
CA ASP A 229 -12.63 -13.32 -10.15
C ASP A 229 -13.26 -14.66 -10.55
N LYS A 230 -12.67 -15.77 -10.09
CA LYS A 230 -13.15 -17.13 -10.40
C LYS A 230 -14.32 -17.56 -9.53
N ASN A 231 -14.54 -16.92 -8.39
CA ASN A 231 -15.62 -17.26 -7.46
C ASN A 231 -16.91 -16.56 -7.88
N LYS A 232 -17.90 -17.35 -8.32
CA LYS A 232 -19.19 -16.85 -8.83
C LYS A 232 -19.95 -16.06 -7.76
N GLU A 233 -20.04 -16.58 -6.54
CA GLU A 233 -20.75 -15.91 -5.44
C GLU A 233 -20.12 -14.54 -5.14
N ARG A 234 -18.77 -14.50 -5.16
CA ARG A 234 -18.06 -13.23 -4.97
C ARG A 234 -18.29 -12.23 -6.10
N CYS A 235 -18.40 -12.71 -7.33
CA CYS A 235 -18.73 -11.86 -8.48
C CYS A 235 -20.14 -11.27 -8.34
N GLU A 236 -21.12 -12.07 -7.90
CA GLU A 236 -22.49 -11.61 -7.64
C GLU A 236 -22.52 -10.52 -6.56
N GLU A 237 -21.88 -10.75 -5.40
CA GLU A 237 -21.74 -9.75 -4.33
C GLU A 237 -21.08 -8.45 -4.82
N LEU A 238 -19.98 -8.54 -5.56
CA LEU A 238 -19.26 -7.36 -6.05
C LEU A 238 -20.12 -6.58 -7.06
N SER A 239 -20.90 -7.25 -7.89
CA SER A 239 -21.81 -6.61 -8.87
C SER A 239 -22.87 -5.75 -8.17
N GLU A 240 -23.38 -6.20 -7.01
CA GLU A 240 -24.32 -5.43 -6.19
C GLU A 240 -23.63 -4.26 -5.48
N MET A 241 -22.40 -4.48 -4.96
CA MET A 241 -21.69 -3.49 -4.17
C MET A 241 -20.99 -2.40 -5.01
N LEU A 242 -20.70 -2.68 -6.29
CA LEU A 242 -19.90 -1.84 -7.18
C LEU A 242 -20.62 -1.59 -8.53
N PRO A 243 -21.74 -0.84 -8.56
CA PRO A 243 -22.56 -0.64 -9.77
C PRO A 243 -21.80 0.06 -10.90
N ASN A 244 -20.68 0.73 -10.62
CA ASN A 244 -19.85 1.43 -11.61
C ASN A 244 -18.67 0.61 -12.12
N ALA A 245 -18.49 -0.64 -11.66
CA ALA A 245 -17.44 -1.53 -12.12
C ALA A 245 -18.02 -2.68 -12.95
N THR A 246 -17.28 -3.15 -13.93
CA THR A 246 -17.62 -4.37 -14.68
C THR A 246 -17.03 -5.57 -13.95
N ILE A 247 -17.87 -6.51 -13.52
CA ILE A 247 -17.46 -7.73 -12.84
C ILE A 247 -17.56 -8.91 -13.81
N ILE A 248 -16.49 -9.67 -13.92
CA ILE A 248 -16.34 -10.80 -14.84
C ILE A 248 -16.04 -12.05 -14.02
N CYS A 249 -16.90 -13.05 -14.15
CA CYS A 249 -16.67 -14.34 -13.51
C CYS A 249 -15.83 -15.23 -14.44
N GLY A 250 -14.58 -15.45 -14.08
CA GLY A 250 -13.65 -16.23 -14.90
C GLY A 250 -12.29 -16.42 -14.25
N ASP A 251 -11.49 -17.26 -14.87
CA ASP A 251 -10.11 -17.51 -14.41
C ASP A 251 -9.19 -16.41 -14.94
N GLY A 252 -8.64 -15.59 -14.03
CA GLY A 252 -7.69 -14.52 -14.35
C GLY A 252 -6.34 -15.01 -14.91
N THR A 253 -6.07 -16.32 -14.91
CA THR A 253 -4.89 -16.92 -15.54
C THR A 253 -5.14 -17.30 -17.01
N ASP A 254 -6.40 -17.32 -17.44
CA ASP A 254 -6.75 -17.61 -18.84
C ASP A 254 -6.37 -16.42 -19.75
N ARG A 255 -5.37 -16.66 -20.58
CA ARG A 255 -4.88 -15.66 -21.52
C ARG A 255 -5.95 -15.22 -22.54
N ALA A 256 -6.80 -16.14 -22.98
CA ALA A 256 -7.84 -15.80 -23.96
C ALA A 256 -8.84 -14.84 -23.35
N LEU A 257 -9.29 -15.11 -22.13
CA LEU A 257 -10.16 -14.22 -21.36
C LEU A 257 -9.51 -12.85 -21.13
N LEU A 258 -8.25 -12.80 -20.73
CA LEU A 258 -7.53 -11.53 -20.52
C LEU A 258 -7.46 -10.69 -21.80
N MET A 259 -7.23 -11.31 -22.95
CA MET A 259 -7.20 -10.62 -24.24
C MET A 259 -8.57 -10.14 -24.68
N GLU A 260 -9.62 -10.94 -24.48
CA GLU A 260 -11.01 -10.56 -24.75
C GLU A 260 -11.45 -9.37 -23.90
N GLU A 261 -11.04 -9.34 -22.62
CA GLU A 261 -11.34 -8.25 -21.70
C GLU A 261 -10.45 -7.01 -21.86
N GLY A 262 -9.54 -7.04 -22.81
CA GLY A 262 -8.80 -5.88 -23.28
C GLY A 262 -7.45 -5.66 -22.63
N LEU A 263 -6.76 -6.70 -22.16
CA LEU A 263 -5.42 -6.58 -21.56
C LEU A 263 -4.44 -5.79 -22.45
N SER A 264 -4.53 -5.92 -23.78
CA SER A 264 -3.64 -5.21 -24.71
C SER A 264 -3.86 -3.69 -24.77
N THR A 265 -5.02 -3.20 -24.35
CA THR A 265 -5.42 -1.79 -24.47
C THR A 265 -5.64 -1.10 -23.13
N VAL A 266 -5.62 -1.86 -22.02
CA VAL A 266 -5.79 -1.31 -20.69
C VAL A 266 -4.59 -0.45 -20.29
N GLU A 267 -4.84 0.64 -19.57
CA GLU A 267 -3.78 1.55 -19.10
C GLU A 267 -3.17 1.11 -17.76
N SER A 268 -3.86 0.25 -17.01
CA SER A 268 -3.30 -0.40 -15.83
C SER A 268 -3.81 -1.83 -15.64
N PHE A 269 -2.95 -2.68 -15.10
CA PHE A 269 -3.22 -4.08 -14.78
C PHE A 269 -2.76 -4.36 -13.35
N VAL A 270 -3.69 -4.80 -12.50
CA VAL A 270 -3.47 -4.94 -11.06
C VAL A 270 -3.80 -6.35 -10.62
N THR A 271 -2.84 -7.07 -10.03
CA THR A 271 -3.02 -8.45 -9.56
C THR A 271 -3.14 -8.49 -8.04
N LEU A 272 -4.32 -8.91 -7.54
CA LEU A 272 -4.72 -8.89 -6.13
C LEU A 272 -5.26 -10.23 -5.64
N THR A 273 -4.87 -11.33 -6.27
CA THR A 273 -5.26 -12.68 -5.81
C THR A 273 -4.63 -12.98 -4.44
N ASN A 274 -5.02 -14.08 -3.81
CA ASN A 274 -4.44 -14.51 -2.53
C ASN A 274 -3.12 -15.29 -2.70
N MET A 275 -2.70 -15.56 -3.94
CA MET A 275 -1.49 -16.30 -4.28
C MET A 275 -0.42 -15.34 -4.82
N ASP A 276 0.66 -15.16 -4.07
CA ASP A 276 1.74 -14.23 -4.44
C ASP A 276 2.40 -14.64 -5.76
N GLU A 277 2.65 -15.94 -5.95
CA GLU A 277 3.21 -16.49 -7.17
C GLU A 277 2.33 -16.20 -8.39
N GLU A 278 1.02 -16.38 -8.26
CA GLU A 278 0.06 -16.06 -9.32
C GLU A 278 0.10 -14.57 -9.67
N ASN A 279 0.12 -13.69 -8.68
CA ASN A 279 0.21 -12.24 -8.90
C ASN A 279 1.51 -11.85 -9.63
N ILE A 280 2.64 -12.47 -9.28
CA ILE A 280 3.94 -12.24 -9.91
C ILE A 280 3.93 -12.74 -11.35
N PHE A 281 3.50 -13.99 -11.59
CA PHE A 281 3.48 -14.59 -12.94
C PHE A 281 2.52 -13.87 -13.88
N LEU A 282 1.35 -13.45 -13.40
CA LEU A 282 0.41 -12.65 -14.18
C LEU A 282 1.02 -11.32 -14.59
N SER A 283 1.71 -10.63 -13.68
CA SER A 283 2.37 -9.36 -13.98
C SER A 283 3.52 -9.55 -14.97
N LEU A 284 4.35 -10.59 -14.82
CA LEU A 284 5.40 -10.94 -15.78
C LEU A 284 4.84 -11.26 -17.18
N SER A 285 3.75 -12.02 -17.23
CA SER A 285 3.07 -12.35 -18.50
C SER A 285 2.51 -11.10 -19.16
N ALA A 286 1.83 -10.25 -18.38
CA ALA A 286 1.23 -9.01 -18.88
C ALA A 286 2.29 -8.03 -19.42
N LYS A 287 3.48 -7.98 -18.84
CA LYS A 287 4.58 -7.11 -19.29
C LYS A 287 4.91 -7.28 -20.79
N ASN A 288 4.77 -8.49 -21.30
CA ASN A 288 5.03 -8.79 -22.72
C ASN A 288 3.80 -8.58 -23.61
N MET A 289 2.64 -8.29 -23.05
CA MET A 289 1.36 -8.20 -23.76
C MET A 289 0.75 -6.81 -23.76
N THR A 290 1.20 -5.93 -22.86
CA THR A 290 0.67 -4.58 -22.71
C THR A 290 1.73 -3.57 -22.28
N GLN A 291 1.46 -2.28 -22.53
CA GLN A 291 2.23 -1.15 -22.01
C GLN A 291 1.57 -0.56 -20.73
N ALA A 292 0.64 -1.29 -20.14
CA ALA A 292 -0.08 -0.87 -18.95
C ALA A 292 0.85 -0.66 -17.74
N LYS A 293 0.45 0.20 -16.82
CA LYS A 293 1.03 0.24 -15.47
C LYS A 293 0.72 -1.07 -14.76
N LEU A 294 1.75 -1.85 -14.44
CA LEU A 294 1.62 -3.12 -13.73
C LEU A 294 1.75 -2.90 -12.22
N ILE A 295 0.85 -3.50 -11.45
CA ILE A 295 0.90 -3.48 -9.98
C ILE A 295 0.58 -4.88 -9.46
N ALA A 296 1.50 -5.46 -8.68
CA ALA A 296 1.34 -6.78 -8.07
C ALA A 296 1.29 -6.68 -6.54
N LYS A 297 0.34 -7.38 -5.92
CA LYS A 297 0.31 -7.57 -4.46
C LYS A 297 1.16 -8.78 -4.08
N VAL A 298 2.02 -8.62 -3.06
CA VAL A 298 2.82 -9.69 -2.46
C VAL A 298 2.69 -9.63 -0.94
N ASN A 299 2.34 -10.75 -0.32
CA ASN A 299 2.17 -10.86 1.13
C ASN A 299 3.42 -11.44 1.83
N ARG A 300 4.21 -12.27 1.13
CA ARG A 300 5.41 -12.93 1.67
C ARG A 300 6.64 -12.07 1.49
N LEU A 301 7.24 -11.67 2.60
CA LEU A 301 8.39 -10.76 2.63
C LEU A 301 9.76 -11.42 2.34
N PRO A 302 10.00 -12.72 2.64
CA PRO A 302 11.33 -13.34 2.46
C PRO A 302 11.87 -13.28 1.04
N TYR A 303 11.01 -13.14 0.03
CA TYR A 303 11.39 -13.11 -1.38
C TYR A 303 11.47 -11.69 -1.98
N LYS A 304 11.39 -10.65 -1.12
CA LYS A 304 11.31 -9.27 -1.57
C LYS A 304 12.47 -8.88 -2.50
N ASP A 305 13.69 -9.19 -2.11
CA ASP A 305 14.89 -8.81 -2.88
C ASP A 305 14.89 -9.46 -4.28
N VAL A 306 14.50 -10.73 -4.36
CA VAL A 306 14.37 -11.43 -5.65
C VAL A 306 13.24 -10.84 -6.50
N ILE A 307 12.12 -10.49 -5.88
CA ILE A 307 10.96 -9.92 -6.58
C ILE A 307 11.27 -8.52 -7.10
N ASP A 308 11.98 -7.70 -6.32
CA ASP A 308 12.37 -6.35 -6.70
C ASP A 308 13.32 -6.35 -7.93
N GLU A 309 14.07 -7.44 -8.16
CA GLU A 309 14.91 -7.63 -9.34
C GLU A 309 14.13 -8.03 -10.61
N LEU A 310 12.91 -8.56 -10.48
CA LEU A 310 12.15 -9.08 -11.63
C LEU A 310 11.57 -8.00 -12.56
N ASP A 311 11.65 -6.71 -12.19
CA ASP A 311 11.09 -5.58 -12.96
C ASP A 311 9.62 -5.81 -13.42
N ILE A 312 8.77 -6.24 -12.48
CA ILE A 312 7.36 -6.55 -12.71
C ILE A 312 6.43 -5.33 -12.52
N GLY A 313 6.98 -4.14 -12.54
CA GLY A 313 6.24 -2.90 -12.26
C GLY A 313 6.30 -2.52 -10.79
N SER A 314 5.19 -2.03 -10.24
CA SER A 314 5.12 -1.69 -8.81
C SER A 314 4.68 -2.89 -7.99
N VAL A 315 5.42 -3.21 -6.94
CA VAL A 315 5.04 -4.27 -5.99
C VAL A 315 4.52 -3.65 -4.71
N ILE A 316 3.37 -4.13 -4.26
CA ILE A 316 2.70 -3.66 -3.05
C ILE A 316 2.76 -4.73 -1.97
N TYR A 317 3.25 -4.34 -0.82
CA TYR A 317 3.37 -5.20 0.36
C TYR A 317 2.41 -4.72 1.47
N PRO A 318 1.19 -5.28 1.60
CA PRO A 318 0.19 -4.82 2.58
C PRO A 318 0.69 -4.83 4.03
N LYS A 319 1.56 -5.81 4.37
CA LYS A 319 2.17 -5.90 5.71
C LYS A 319 3.06 -4.70 6.02
N TYR A 320 3.88 -4.23 5.06
CA TYR A 320 4.70 -3.04 5.26
C TYR A 320 3.86 -1.78 5.40
N ILE A 321 2.82 -1.61 4.58
CA ILE A 321 1.91 -0.45 4.67
C ILE A 321 1.27 -0.39 6.06
N THR A 322 0.89 -1.55 6.60
CA THR A 322 0.28 -1.66 7.92
C THR A 322 1.28 -1.35 9.03
N SER A 323 2.46 -1.98 9.02
CA SER A 323 3.50 -1.76 10.02
C SER A 323 3.99 -0.32 10.03
N ASP A 324 4.17 0.31 8.86
CA ASP A 324 4.54 1.72 8.74
C ASP A 324 3.47 2.64 9.35
N SER A 325 2.20 2.30 9.21
CA SER A 325 1.10 3.07 9.80
C SER A 325 1.13 2.99 11.33
N ILE A 326 1.39 1.81 11.88
CA ILE A 326 1.53 1.60 13.34
C ILE A 326 2.78 2.32 13.84
N LEU A 327 3.92 2.17 13.17
CA LEU A 327 5.19 2.80 13.57
C LEU A 327 5.10 4.33 13.57
N ARG A 328 4.42 4.92 12.57
CA ARG A 328 4.16 6.37 12.56
C ARG A 328 3.34 6.81 13.77
N TYR A 329 2.32 6.06 14.12
CA TYR A 329 1.51 6.34 15.30
C TYR A 329 2.35 6.26 16.59
N VAL A 330 3.13 5.19 16.78
CA VAL A 330 4.00 4.99 17.95
C VAL A 330 5.04 6.12 18.08
N ARG A 331 5.69 6.49 16.98
CA ARG A 331 6.66 7.61 16.95
C ARG A 331 6.00 8.95 17.29
N ALA A 332 4.79 9.21 16.79
CA ALA A 332 4.05 10.42 17.12
C ALA A 332 3.71 10.49 18.61
N MET A 333 3.37 9.37 19.24
CA MET A 333 3.16 9.30 20.69
C MET A 333 4.43 9.63 21.49
N GLN A 334 5.56 9.03 21.13
CA GLN A 334 6.84 9.28 21.78
C GLN A 334 7.26 10.76 21.68
N ASN A 335 7.05 11.39 20.53
CA ASN A 335 7.38 12.80 20.31
C ASN A 335 6.47 13.74 21.13
N THR A 336 5.24 13.34 21.44
CA THR A 336 4.30 14.15 22.24
C THR A 336 4.71 14.15 23.73
N ILE A 337 5.45 13.14 24.18
CA ILE A 337 5.89 13.00 25.58
C ILE A 337 7.23 13.74 25.85
N GLY A 338 7.99 14.12 24.83
CA GLY A 338 9.36 14.62 25.04
C GLY A 338 9.93 15.66 24.10
N SER A 339 9.26 16.12 23.06
CA SER A 339 9.82 17.14 22.18
C SER A 339 8.76 17.98 21.46
N ASN A 340 8.97 19.31 21.42
CA ASN A 340 8.25 20.28 20.60
C ASN A 340 8.66 20.19 19.10
N VAL A 341 8.95 19.03 18.57
CA VAL A 341 9.22 18.84 17.14
C VAL A 341 7.94 18.39 16.46
N GLU A 342 7.27 19.33 15.81
CA GLU A 342 6.17 19.05 14.89
C GLU A 342 6.67 18.11 13.77
N THR A 343 6.06 16.92 13.67
CA THR A 343 6.26 15.98 12.56
C THR A 343 5.22 16.22 11.46
#